data_9b903c224350a9ddc560c0325071e4eb
#
_entry.id   9b903c224350a9ddc560c0325071e4eb
#
_cell.length_a   1.000
_cell.length_b   1.000
_cell.length_c   1.000
_cell.angle_alpha   90.00
_cell.angle_beta   90.00
_cell.angle_gamma   90.00
#
_symmetry.space_group_name_H-M   'P 1'
#
loop_
_entity.id
_entity.type
_entity.pdbx_description
1 polymer ?
#
loop_
_entity_poly.entity_id
_entity_poly.type
_entity_poly.pdbx_seq_one_letter_code
_entity_poly.pdbx_strand_id
1 'polypeptide(L)'
;MKRSSSSSFVNSSAQRRWWLLFAATLIVAAICCVGLLLWKNPVPVTSPKFWPIARRRAFSILAIAVVAICQGLATVAFQTVAGNRIITPSILGFESLYRVINTSVIFFAGVAGFNAAQNLPMFIFQLAIMVLFTLLLYSWLLTSQHASMHAMLLIGVMLGAGLGSVATFMQRLLTPSEFDVLTARLFGSISNADRAYYPVALPIVAIAAVSLFLLSNRLNVIALGRETATNLGLNHKQTSIIVLVLVSLLIATSTALVGPMTFLGFLIATLSYQFSPTSNHKYLFAMSVALGLAVLSASYFLMNHVFNAQGVVSIIIEFVGGLAFIVTILKKGRL
;
A
#
# COMPACT_ATOMS: atom_id res chain seq x y z
N MET A 1 -28.57 -29.53 21.56
CA MET A 1 -28.38 -28.43 20.58
C MET A 1 -26.85 -28.25 20.31
N LYS A 2 -26.35 -28.76 19.18
CA LYS A 2 -24.97 -28.48 18.75
C LYS A 2 -24.89 -26.97 18.45
N ARG A 3 -24.06 -26.23 19.19
CA ARG A 3 -23.67 -24.86 18.83
C ARG A 3 -23.13 -24.91 17.40
N SER A 4 -23.90 -24.41 16.44
CA SER A 4 -23.37 -24.14 15.12
C SER A 4 -22.26 -23.09 15.31
N SER A 5 -21.02 -23.51 15.22
CA SER A 5 -19.93 -22.58 15.07
C SER A 5 -20.29 -21.72 13.85
N SER A 6 -20.45 -20.42 14.03
CA SER A 6 -20.66 -19.48 12.94
C SER A 6 -19.39 -19.55 12.07
N SER A 7 -19.40 -20.46 11.09
CA SER A 7 -18.27 -20.60 10.19
C SER A 7 -18.19 -19.34 9.34
N SER A 8 -17.04 -18.69 9.31
CA SER A 8 -16.80 -17.52 8.46
C SER A 8 -16.90 -17.83 6.97
N PHE A 9 -17.19 -19.06 6.62
CA PHE A 9 -17.35 -19.59 5.26
C PHE A 9 -18.72 -20.24 5.09
N VAL A 10 -19.29 -20.09 3.90
CA VAL A 10 -20.61 -20.65 3.58
C VAL A 10 -20.59 -22.19 3.67
N ASN A 11 -19.50 -22.84 3.21
CA ASN A 11 -19.35 -24.29 3.18
C ASN A 11 -17.91 -24.69 3.52
N SER A 12 -17.72 -25.95 3.95
CA SER A 12 -16.38 -26.55 4.18
C SER A 12 -15.51 -26.57 2.92
N SER A 13 -16.11 -26.74 1.73
CA SER A 13 -15.43 -26.65 0.45
C SER A 13 -14.88 -25.25 0.17
N ALA A 14 -15.62 -24.19 0.50
CA ALA A 14 -15.16 -22.82 0.39
C ALA A 14 -13.99 -22.53 1.34
N GLN A 15 -14.04 -23.04 2.56
CA GLN A 15 -12.95 -22.95 3.52
C GLN A 15 -11.69 -23.68 3.01
N ARG A 16 -11.83 -24.92 2.49
CA ARG A 16 -10.72 -25.69 1.94
C ARG A 16 -10.10 -24.97 0.72
N ARG A 17 -10.94 -24.44 -0.17
CA ARG A 17 -10.48 -23.66 -1.32
C ARG A 17 -9.67 -22.43 -0.88
N TRP A 18 -10.14 -21.71 0.14
CA TRP A 18 -9.41 -20.55 0.68
C TRP A 18 -8.04 -20.96 1.20
N TRP A 19 -7.94 -22.01 2.01
CA TRP A 19 -6.65 -22.49 2.52
C TRP A 19 -5.69 -22.95 1.42
N LEU A 20 -6.20 -23.61 0.38
CA LEU A 20 -5.38 -24.01 -0.77
C LEU A 20 -4.84 -22.80 -1.54
N LEU A 21 -5.68 -21.80 -1.82
CA LEU A 21 -5.25 -20.58 -2.50
C LEU A 21 -4.28 -19.76 -1.64
N PHE A 22 -4.53 -19.66 -0.34
CA PHE A 22 -3.64 -18.97 0.60
C PHE A 22 -2.27 -19.67 0.68
N ALA A 23 -2.24 -20.97 0.82
CA ALA A 23 -1.00 -21.74 0.81
C ALA A 23 -0.26 -21.60 -0.53
N ALA A 24 -0.97 -21.68 -1.66
CA ALA A 24 -0.37 -21.51 -2.99
C ALA A 24 0.26 -20.11 -3.16
N THR A 25 -0.42 -19.06 -2.72
CA THR A 25 0.12 -17.68 -2.78
C THR A 25 1.36 -17.52 -1.89
N LEU A 26 1.36 -18.10 -0.69
CA LEU A 26 2.53 -18.09 0.20
C LEU A 26 3.70 -18.89 -0.37
N ILE A 27 3.44 -20.03 -1.01
CA ILE A 27 4.48 -20.84 -1.67
C ILE A 27 5.11 -20.05 -2.81
N VAL A 28 4.30 -19.40 -3.65
CA VAL A 28 4.81 -18.53 -4.74
C VAL A 28 5.66 -17.40 -4.17
N ALA A 29 5.18 -16.72 -3.14
CA ALA A 29 5.94 -15.65 -2.48
C ALA A 29 7.26 -16.17 -1.92
N ALA A 30 7.25 -17.33 -1.25
CA ALA A 30 8.45 -17.93 -0.67
C ALA A 30 9.47 -18.32 -1.76
N ILE A 31 9.03 -18.97 -2.84
CA ILE A 31 9.89 -19.32 -3.98
C ILE A 31 10.54 -18.07 -4.57
N CYS A 32 9.75 -17.02 -4.83
CA CYS A 32 10.27 -15.77 -5.37
C CYS A 32 11.23 -15.07 -4.40
N CYS A 33 10.94 -15.05 -3.10
CA CYS A 33 11.83 -14.48 -2.08
C CYS A 33 13.14 -15.25 -1.95
N VAL A 34 13.08 -16.57 -1.94
CA VAL A 34 14.29 -17.42 -1.94
C VAL A 34 15.08 -17.22 -3.24
N GLY A 35 14.38 -17.14 -4.38
CA GLY A 35 15.01 -16.79 -5.65
C GLY A 35 15.72 -15.44 -5.62
N LEU A 36 15.07 -14.40 -5.08
CA LEU A 36 15.68 -13.07 -4.90
C LEU A 36 16.92 -13.09 -4.01
N LEU A 37 16.96 -13.95 -2.98
CA LEU A 37 18.11 -14.10 -2.09
C LEU A 37 19.28 -14.81 -2.74
N LEU A 38 19.01 -15.96 -3.38
CA LEU A 38 20.05 -16.92 -3.74
C LEU A 38 20.37 -16.95 -5.22
N TRP A 39 19.39 -16.68 -6.10
CA TRP A 39 19.56 -16.83 -7.55
C TRP A 39 20.51 -15.78 -8.12
N LYS A 40 21.40 -16.23 -9.04
CA LYS A 40 22.43 -15.35 -9.68
C LYS A 40 23.18 -14.47 -8.67
N ASN A 41 23.60 -15.04 -7.53
CA ASN A 41 24.52 -14.35 -6.67
C ASN A 41 25.87 -14.25 -7.42
N PRO A 42 26.47 -13.05 -7.56
CA PRO A 42 27.73 -12.89 -8.29
C PRO A 42 28.92 -13.59 -7.62
N VAL A 43 28.75 -14.09 -6.39
CA VAL A 43 29.82 -14.71 -5.61
C VAL A 43 29.36 -16.09 -5.11
N PRO A 44 30.23 -17.12 -5.19
CA PRO A 44 29.91 -18.45 -4.69
C PRO A 44 29.70 -18.45 -3.17
N VAL A 45 28.90 -19.39 -2.68
CA VAL A 45 28.50 -19.52 -1.26
C VAL A 45 29.71 -19.64 -0.32
N THR A 46 30.83 -20.16 -0.81
CA THR A 46 32.08 -20.33 -0.07
C THR A 46 32.85 -19.01 0.15
N SER A 47 32.49 -17.94 -0.56
CA SER A 47 33.18 -16.65 -0.45
C SER A 47 32.71 -15.84 0.75
N PRO A 48 33.63 -15.17 1.49
CA PRO A 48 33.27 -14.26 2.59
C PRO A 48 32.32 -13.12 2.17
N LYS A 49 32.33 -12.75 0.90
CA LYS A 49 31.49 -11.65 0.35
C LYS A 49 30.04 -12.09 0.07
N PHE A 50 29.73 -13.39 0.13
CA PHE A 50 28.38 -13.91 -0.08
C PHE A 50 27.37 -13.37 0.93
N TRP A 51 27.68 -13.46 2.22
CA TRP A 51 26.80 -13.06 3.30
C TRP A 51 26.45 -11.56 3.33
N PRO A 52 27.37 -10.61 3.12
CA PRO A 52 27.05 -9.20 2.96
C PRO A 52 26.05 -8.92 1.84
N ILE A 53 26.20 -9.60 0.69
CA ILE A 53 25.27 -9.46 -0.45
C ILE A 53 23.89 -10.04 -0.11
N ALA A 54 23.86 -11.25 0.46
CA ALA A 54 22.61 -11.89 0.90
C ALA A 54 21.88 -11.03 1.94
N ARG A 55 22.60 -10.46 2.91
CA ARG A 55 22.05 -9.53 3.91
C ARG A 55 21.45 -8.28 3.26
N ARG A 56 22.10 -7.70 2.26
CA ARG A 56 21.57 -6.55 1.50
C ARG A 56 20.26 -6.92 0.81
N ARG A 57 20.20 -8.09 0.15
CA ARG A 57 18.99 -8.61 -0.50
C ARG A 57 17.88 -8.92 0.50
N ALA A 58 18.20 -9.39 1.71
CA ALA A 58 17.23 -9.61 2.78
C ALA A 58 16.51 -8.32 3.20
N PHE A 59 17.21 -7.17 3.24
CA PHE A 59 16.57 -5.89 3.49
C PHE A 59 15.59 -5.48 2.39
N SER A 60 15.86 -5.82 1.14
CA SER A 60 14.91 -5.61 0.04
C SER A 60 13.65 -6.47 0.21
N ILE A 61 13.79 -7.72 0.67
CA ILE A 61 12.63 -8.58 0.98
C ILE A 61 11.85 -8.04 2.17
N LEU A 62 12.52 -7.48 3.18
CA LEU A 62 11.85 -6.81 4.29
C LEU A 62 11.03 -5.61 3.81
N ALA A 63 11.58 -4.80 2.88
CA ALA A 63 10.81 -3.71 2.26
C ALA A 63 9.58 -4.23 1.50
N ILE A 64 9.73 -5.31 0.72
CA ILE A 64 8.61 -5.98 0.04
C ILE A 64 7.53 -6.39 1.05
N ALA A 65 7.92 -7.00 2.18
CA ALA A 65 6.98 -7.41 3.22
C ALA A 65 6.26 -6.21 3.86
N VAL A 66 6.98 -5.15 4.19
CA VAL A 66 6.41 -3.92 4.75
C VAL A 66 5.40 -3.30 3.78
N VAL A 67 5.76 -3.15 2.52
CA VAL A 67 4.87 -2.57 1.48
C VAL A 67 3.65 -3.45 1.26
N ALA A 68 3.81 -4.78 1.19
CA ALA A 68 2.70 -5.73 1.03
C ALA A 68 1.69 -5.61 2.19
N ILE A 69 2.17 -5.54 3.43
CA ILE A 69 1.33 -5.33 4.61
C ILE A 69 0.61 -3.98 4.52
N CYS A 70 1.34 -2.91 4.25
CA CYS A 70 0.79 -1.56 4.17
C CYS A 70 -0.30 -1.46 3.10
N GLN A 71 0.02 -1.81 1.86
CA GLN A 71 -0.88 -1.66 0.72
C GLN A 71 -2.08 -2.62 0.81
N GLY A 72 -1.86 -3.87 1.24
CA GLY A 72 -2.90 -4.87 1.36
C GLY A 72 -3.93 -4.52 2.44
N LEU A 73 -3.48 -4.28 3.67
CA LEU A 73 -4.37 -3.98 4.78
C LEU A 73 -5.06 -2.62 4.60
N ALA A 74 -4.29 -1.58 4.24
CA ALA A 74 -4.83 -0.24 4.08
C ALA A 74 -5.91 -0.18 3.00
N THR A 75 -5.69 -0.81 1.84
CA THR A 75 -6.65 -0.74 0.74
C THR A 75 -7.94 -1.49 1.07
N VAL A 76 -7.86 -2.71 1.61
CA VAL A 76 -9.06 -3.48 2.00
C VAL A 76 -9.85 -2.74 3.08
N ALA A 77 -9.17 -2.22 4.13
CA ALA A 77 -9.83 -1.47 5.19
C ALA A 77 -10.48 -0.18 4.68
N PHE A 78 -9.78 0.56 3.82
CA PHE A 78 -10.27 1.78 3.21
C PHE A 78 -11.50 1.54 2.34
N GLN A 79 -11.48 0.53 1.47
CA GLN A 79 -12.58 0.16 0.59
C GLN A 79 -13.82 -0.24 1.38
N THR A 80 -13.63 -0.86 2.54
CA THR A 80 -14.73 -1.21 3.45
C THR A 80 -15.39 0.03 4.04
N VAL A 81 -14.59 0.97 4.56
CA VAL A 81 -15.10 2.22 5.11
C VAL A 81 -15.72 3.12 4.03
N ALA A 82 -15.11 3.14 2.84
CA ALA A 82 -15.62 3.88 1.69
C ALA A 82 -16.89 3.26 1.07
N GLY A 83 -17.22 2.02 1.41
CA GLY A 83 -18.32 1.28 0.78
C GLY A 83 -18.13 1.08 -0.74
N ASN A 84 -16.89 1.19 -1.22
CA ASN A 84 -16.57 1.10 -2.65
C ASN A 84 -15.23 0.36 -2.87
N ARG A 85 -15.30 -0.75 -3.60
CA ARG A 85 -14.15 -1.63 -3.88
C ARG A 85 -13.24 -1.15 -5.02
N ILE A 86 -13.61 -0.06 -5.69
CA ILE A 86 -12.84 0.48 -6.83
C ILE A 86 -11.82 1.50 -6.34
N ILE A 87 -12.09 2.20 -5.24
CA ILE A 87 -11.31 3.33 -4.77
C ILE A 87 -10.15 2.84 -3.90
N THR A 88 -8.99 3.46 -4.07
CA THR A 88 -7.79 3.22 -3.24
C THR A 88 -7.44 4.44 -2.41
N PRO A 89 -6.81 4.28 -1.25
CA PRO A 89 -6.38 5.43 -0.45
C PRO A 89 -5.34 6.30 -1.17
N SER A 90 -4.53 5.73 -2.06
CA SER A 90 -3.52 6.45 -2.83
C SER A 90 -4.10 7.63 -3.63
N ILE A 91 -5.33 7.51 -4.13
CA ILE A 91 -6.02 8.56 -4.92
C ILE A 91 -6.34 9.82 -4.08
N LEU A 92 -6.37 9.70 -2.74
CA LEU A 92 -6.70 10.82 -1.84
C LEU A 92 -5.60 11.89 -1.71
N GLY A 93 -4.61 11.88 -2.58
CA GLY A 93 -3.57 12.90 -2.62
C GLY A 93 -2.26 12.55 -1.90
N PHE A 94 -2.14 11.36 -1.30
CA PHE A 94 -0.88 10.93 -0.66
C PHE A 94 0.32 11.01 -1.61
N GLU A 95 0.15 10.52 -2.83
CA GLU A 95 1.20 10.49 -3.84
C GLU A 95 1.53 11.88 -4.36
N SER A 96 0.49 12.72 -4.55
CA SER A 96 0.68 14.11 -4.97
C SER A 96 1.41 14.91 -3.91
N LEU A 97 1.10 14.69 -2.64
CA LEU A 97 1.79 15.34 -1.52
C LEU A 97 3.24 14.89 -1.42
N TYR A 98 3.53 13.58 -1.54
CA TYR A 98 4.89 13.05 -1.62
C TYR A 98 5.67 13.69 -2.78
N ARG A 99 5.02 13.82 -3.95
CA ARG A 99 5.61 14.47 -5.13
C ARG A 99 5.93 15.93 -4.87
N VAL A 100 4.99 16.71 -4.29
CA VAL A 100 5.21 18.12 -3.93
C VAL A 100 6.38 18.26 -2.97
N ILE A 101 6.43 17.47 -1.89
CA ILE A 101 7.50 17.55 -0.90
C ILE A 101 8.86 17.32 -1.55
N ASN A 102 9.03 16.22 -2.30
CA ASN A 102 10.31 15.91 -2.94
C ASN A 102 10.69 16.93 -4.03
N THR A 103 9.71 17.39 -4.80
CA THR A 103 9.92 18.45 -5.80
C THR A 103 10.34 19.77 -5.14
N SER A 104 9.72 20.15 -4.03
CA SER A 104 10.08 21.36 -3.30
C SER A 104 11.51 21.28 -2.75
N VAL A 105 11.91 20.13 -2.21
CA VAL A 105 13.29 19.97 -1.70
C VAL A 105 14.31 20.17 -2.80
N ILE A 106 14.13 19.55 -3.97
CA ILE A 106 15.11 19.70 -5.07
C ILE A 106 15.05 21.10 -5.68
N PHE A 107 13.85 21.69 -5.76
CA PHE A 107 13.67 23.04 -6.32
C PHE A 107 14.38 24.13 -5.52
N PHE A 108 14.30 24.05 -4.17
CA PHE A 108 14.91 25.07 -3.29
C PHE A 108 16.34 24.75 -2.88
N ALA A 109 16.73 23.47 -2.78
CA ALA A 109 18.03 23.05 -2.27
C ALA A 109 18.95 22.42 -3.33
N GLY A 110 18.47 22.26 -4.57
CA GLY A 110 19.21 21.62 -5.66
C GLY A 110 19.50 20.13 -5.42
N VAL A 111 20.26 19.52 -6.32
CA VAL A 111 20.61 18.07 -6.25
C VAL A 111 21.39 17.73 -4.97
N ALA A 112 22.35 18.58 -4.59
CA ALA A 112 23.17 18.35 -3.39
C ALA A 112 22.31 18.36 -2.11
N GLY A 113 21.43 19.36 -1.96
CA GLY A 113 20.51 19.44 -0.84
C GLY A 113 19.48 18.32 -0.83
N PHE A 114 18.97 17.92 -2.00
CA PHE A 114 18.07 16.79 -2.14
C PHE A 114 18.70 15.47 -1.68
N ASN A 115 19.96 15.21 -2.09
CA ASN A 115 20.67 14.00 -1.66
C ASN A 115 20.98 14.02 -0.15
N ALA A 116 21.36 15.19 0.40
CA ALA A 116 21.57 15.36 1.83
C ALA A 116 20.30 15.18 2.65
N ALA A 117 19.14 15.50 2.08
CA ALA A 117 17.83 15.33 2.68
C ALA A 117 17.33 13.87 2.66
N GLN A 118 18.02 12.93 2.00
CA GLN A 118 17.67 11.51 2.04
C GLN A 118 18.15 10.88 3.36
N ASN A 119 17.50 11.26 4.47
CA ASN A 119 17.87 10.87 5.83
C ASN A 119 16.63 10.57 6.68
N LEU A 120 16.85 10.01 7.87
CA LEU A 120 15.76 9.65 8.79
C LEU A 120 14.89 10.84 9.23
N PRO A 121 15.41 12.03 9.55
CA PRO A 121 14.59 13.20 9.85
C PRO A 121 13.63 13.57 8.72
N MET A 122 14.08 13.54 7.47
CA MET A 122 13.24 13.84 6.32
C MET A 122 12.17 12.76 6.09
N PHE A 123 12.49 11.49 6.32
CA PHE A 123 11.52 10.41 6.29
C PHE A 123 10.40 10.65 7.32
N ILE A 124 10.76 10.99 8.57
CA ILE A 124 9.79 11.30 9.63
C ILE A 124 8.95 12.53 9.27
N PHE A 125 9.58 13.56 8.74
CA PHE A 125 8.91 14.79 8.30
C PHE A 125 7.88 14.51 7.19
N GLN A 126 8.26 13.76 6.16
CA GLN A 126 7.35 13.36 5.08
C GLN A 126 6.16 12.56 5.63
N LEU A 127 6.44 11.56 6.49
CA LEU A 127 5.40 10.76 7.11
C LEU A 127 4.46 11.62 7.96
N ALA A 128 4.99 12.49 8.79
CA ALA A 128 4.20 13.38 9.65
C ALA A 128 3.30 14.31 8.84
N ILE A 129 3.82 14.95 7.79
CA ILE A 129 3.03 15.82 6.91
C ILE A 129 1.93 15.03 6.19
N MET A 130 2.23 13.85 5.66
CA MET A 130 1.24 13.03 4.96
C MET A 130 0.12 12.58 5.89
N VAL A 131 0.44 12.19 7.12
CA VAL A 131 -0.55 11.81 8.13
C VAL A 131 -1.35 13.03 8.57
N LEU A 132 -0.69 14.15 8.87
CA LEU A 132 -1.36 15.39 9.28
C LEU A 132 -2.33 15.90 8.21
N PHE A 133 -1.91 15.93 6.94
CA PHE A 133 -2.76 16.30 5.81
C PHE A 133 -4.03 15.46 5.76
N THR A 134 -3.86 14.15 5.92
CA THR A 134 -4.99 13.21 5.90
C THR A 134 -5.91 13.39 7.11
N LEU A 135 -5.32 13.61 8.30
CA LEU A 135 -6.10 13.87 9.51
C LEU A 135 -6.92 15.16 9.39
N LEU A 136 -6.33 16.22 8.85
CA LEU A 136 -7.04 17.48 8.58
C LEU A 136 -8.19 17.27 7.60
N LEU A 137 -7.94 16.55 6.52
CA LEU A 137 -8.95 16.24 5.51
C LEU A 137 -10.10 15.42 6.09
N TYR A 138 -9.80 14.39 6.90
CA TYR A 138 -10.83 13.56 7.52
C TYR A 138 -11.55 14.26 8.66
N SER A 139 -10.82 15.01 9.51
CA SER A 139 -11.41 15.73 10.63
C SER A 139 -12.41 16.79 10.15
N TRP A 140 -12.00 17.62 9.20
CA TRP A 140 -12.87 18.67 8.65
C TRP A 140 -14.14 18.09 8.02
N LEU A 141 -13.98 17.00 7.26
CA LEU A 141 -15.08 16.38 6.53
C LEU A 141 -16.07 15.65 7.43
N LEU A 142 -15.57 14.97 8.47
CA LEU A 142 -16.42 14.20 9.39
C LEU A 142 -17.09 15.07 10.46
N THR A 143 -16.64 16.30 10.62
CA THR A 143 -17.26 17.29 11.54
C THR A 143 -18.46 17.97 10.88
N SER A 144 -18.50 18.07 9.55
CA SER A 144 -19.62 18.66 8.83
C SER A 144 -20.89 17.80 8.95
N GLN A 145 -22.03 18.43 9.19
CA GLN A 145 -23.35 17.76 9.29
C GLN A 145 -23.78 17.07 7.98
N HIS A 146 -23.27 17.56 6.85
CA HIS A 146 -23.58 17.07 5.50
C HIS A 146 -22.44 16.22 4.91
N ALA A 147 -21.49 15.78 5.72
CA ALA A 147 -20.33 15.03 5.24
C ALA A 147 -20.75 13.64 4.76
N SER A 148 -20.56 13.41 3.48
CA SER A 148 -20.65 12.08 2.86
C SER A 148 -19.26 11.57 2.53
N MET A 149 -19.08 10.25 2.57
CA MET A 149 -17.83 9.61 2.15
C MET A 149 -17.49 9.97 0.69
N HIS A 150 -18.50 10.14 -0.16
CA HIS A 150 -18.32 10.54 -1.57
C HIS A 150 -17.75 11.97 -1.69
N ALA A 151 -18.24 12.91 -0.88
CA ALA A 151 -17.69 14.27 -0.86
C ALA A 151 -16.23 14.29 -0.40
N MET A 152 -15.89 13.47 0.60
CA MET A 152 -14.51 13.28 1.06
C MET A 152 -13.59 12.81 -0.07
N LEU A 153 -14.02 11.78 -0.80
CA LEU A 153 -13.26 11.25 -1.91
C LEU A 153 -13.06 12.29 -3.00
N LEU A 154 -14.11 13.02 -3.36
CA LEU A 154 -14.05 14.07 -4.38
C LEU A 154 -13.07 15.18 -3.98
N ILE A 155 -13.15 15.68 -2.75
CA ILE A 155 -12.23 16.70 -2.23
C ILE A 155 -10.80 16.19 -2.19
N GLY A 156 -10.57 14.94 -1.74
CA GLY A 156 -9.25 14.32 -1.74
C GLY A 156 -8.64 14.25 -3.14
N VAL A 157 -9.43 13.83 -4.14
CA VAL A 157 -9.01 13.79 -5.54
C VAL A 157 -8.70 15.20 -6.09
N MET A 158 -9.55 16.18 -5.79
CA MET A 158 -9.33 17.57 -6.23
C MET A 158 -8.07 18.17 -5.60
N LEU A 159 -7.86 17.98 -4.29
CA LEU A 159 -6.64 18.41 -3.62
C LEU A 159 -5.41 17.70 -4.15
N GLY A 160 -5.51 16.39 -4.39
CA GLY A 160 -4.44 15.62 -5.02
C GLY A 160 -4.08 16.15 -6.42
N ALA A 161 -5.08 16.47 -7.25
CA ALA A 161 -4.87 17.07 -8.57
C ALA A 161 -4.23 18.46 -8.46
N GLY A 162 -4.69 19.30 -7.54
CA GLY A 162 -4.11 20.61 -7.27
C GLY A 162 -2.65 20.54 -6.85
N LEU A 163 -2.34 19.69 -5.86
CA LEU A 163 -0.96 19.44 -5.43
C LEU A 163 -0.10 18.89 -6.56
N GLY A 164 -0.64 17.96 -7.36
CA GLY A 164 0.05 17.42 -8.53
C GLY A 164 0.38 18.50 -9.56
N SER A 165 -0.53 19.45 -9.78
CA SER A 165 -0.32 20.58 -10.69
C SER A 165 0.78 21.52 -10.19
N VAL A 166 0.83 21.80 -8.88
CA VAL A 166 1.92 22.59 -8.26
C VAL A 166 3.25 21.87 -8.45
N ALA A 167 3.33 20.57 -8.15
CA ALA A 167 4.55 19.80 -8.37
C ALA A 167 5.00 19.84 -9.83
N THR A 168 4.06 19.65 -10.77
CA THR A 168 4.35 19.66 -12.20
C THR A 168 4.86 21.04 -12.67
N PHE A 169 4.28 22.11 -12.16
CA PHE A 169 4.76 23.48 -12.44
C PHE A 169 6.20 23.66 -11.96
N MET A 170 6.50 23.29 -10.72
CA MET A 170 7.88 23.38 -10.18
C MET A 170 8.86 22.50 -10.97
N GLN A 171 8.45 21.29 -11.38
CA GLN A 171 9.28 20.38 -12.19
C GLN A 171 9.67 20.95 -13.54
N ARG A 172 8.83 21.78 -14.16
CA ARG A 172 9.13 22.44 -15.43
C ARG A 172 10.22 23.52 -15.31
N LEU A 173 10.50 23.99 -14.10
CA LEU A 173 11.52 25.01 -13.83
C LEU A 173 12.88 24.39 -13.42
N LEU A 174 12.92 23.06 -13.21
CA LEU A 174 14.14 22.34 -12.88
C LEU A 174 15.06 22.22 -14.10
N THR A 175 16.35 22.15 -13.85
CA THR A 175 17.33 21.73 -14.86
C THR A 175 17.15 20.26 -15.24
N PRO A 176 17.57 19.81 -16.43
CA PRO A 176 17.44 18.41 -16.82
C PRO A 176 18.05 17.43 -15.81
N SER A 177 19.21 17.75 -15.23
CA SER A 177 19.87 16.91 -14.23
C SER A 177 19.10 16.81 -12.91
N GLU A 178 18.47 17.90 -12.45
CA GLU A 178 17.61 17.91 -11.27
C GLU A 178 16.35 17.11 -11.52
N PHE A 179 15.75 17.25 -12.70
CA PHE A 179 14.57 16.52 -13.08
C PHE A 179 14.80 15.01 -13.13
N ASP A 180 15.95 14.57 -13.67
CA ASP A 180 16.31 13.14 -13.74
C ASP A 180 16.49 12.55 -12.34
N VAL A 181 17.20 13.25 -11.44
CA VAL A 181 17.39 12.82 -10.04
C VAL A 181 16.05 12.73 -9.31
N LEU A 182 15.19 13.75 -9.48
CA LEU A 182 13.87 13.75 -8.89
C LEU A 182 13.00 12.60 -9.40
N THR A 183 12.95 12.41 -10.71
CA THR A 183 12.14 11.40 -11.36
C THR A 183 12.52 9.99 -10.90
N ALA A 184 13.81 9.71 -10.77
CA ALA A 184 14.29 8.45 -10.22
C ALA A 184 13.74 8.16 -8.81
N ARG A 185 13.52 9.19 -7.98
CA ARG A 185 12.95 9.07 -6.63
C ARG A 185 11.42 8.98 -6.62
N LEU A 186 10.76 9.64 -7.56
CA LEU A 186 9.30 9.65 -7.66
C LEU A 186 8.72 8.32 -8.16
N PHE A 187 9.51 7.49 -8.82
CA PHE A 187 9.11 6.13 -9.12
C PHE A 187 9.21 5.24 -7.89
N GLY A 188 8.14 4.51 -7.59
CA GLY A 188 8.12 3.54 -6.51
C GLY A 188 9.13 2.40 -6.73
N SER A 189 10.13 2.31 -5.88
CA SER A 189 11.15 1.27 -5.96
C SER A 189 11.58 0.81 -4.56
N ILE A 190 11.71 -0.50 -4.40
CA ILE A 190 12.28 -1.11 -3.18
C ILE A 190 13.72 -0.61 -2.93
N SER A 191 14.43 -0.23 -3.98
CA SER A 191 15.79 0.35 -3.86
C SER A 191 15.81 1.68 -3.12
N ASN A 192 14.67 2.37 -3.02
CA ASN A 192 14.54 3.63 -2.27
C ASN A 192 14.51 3.42 -0.75
N ALA A 193 14.25 2.20 -0.29
CA ALA A 193 14.15 1.88 1.13
C ALA A 193 15.52 1.88 1.80
N ASP A 194 15.82 2.93 2.58
CA ASP A 194 17.02 2.98 3.38
C ASP A 194 16.85 2.17 4.68
N ARG A 195 17.95 1.55 5.13
CA ARG A 195 18.00 0.79 6.38
C ARG A 195 17.74 1.66 7.60
N ALA A 196 18.11 2.92 7.56
CA ALA A 196 17.90 3.87 8.63
C ALA A 196 16.41 4.14 8.92
N TYR A 197 15.50 3.81 7.97
CA TYR A 197 14.06 4.07 8.14
C TYR A 197 13.33 2.94 8.89
N TYR A 198 13.86 1.71 8.87
CA TYR A 198 13.17 0.55 9.49
C TYR A 198 12.93 0.66 11.00
N PRO A 199 13.82 1.25 11.82
CA PRO A 199 13.54 1.41 13.25
C PRO A 199 12.28 2.23 13.55
N VAL A 200 11.88 3.12 12.65
CA VAL A 200 10.66 3.94 12.75
C VAL A 200 9.50 3.27 11.98
N ALA A 201 9.76 2.81 10.76
CA ALA A 201 8.72 2.24 9.91
C ALA A 201 8.12 0.93 10.47
N LEU A 202 8.96 0.01 10.97
CA LEU A 202 8.48 -1.29 11.45
C LEU A 202 7.53 -1.20 12.66
N PRO A 203 7.83 -0.42 13.72
CA PRO A 203 6.88 -0.26 14.83
C PRO A 203 5.57 0.35 14.39
N ILE A 204 5.59 1.39 13.54
CA ILE A 204 4.38 2.05 13.03
C ILE A 204 3.53 1.04 12.25
N VAL A 205 4.13 0.31 11.33
CA VAL A 205 3.43 -0.69 10.52
C VAL A 205 2.89 -1.83 11.39
N ALA A 206 3.67 -2.31 12.35
CA ALA A 206 3.24 -3.38 13.26
C ALA A 206 2.04 -2.95 14.11
N ILE A 207 2.09 -1.76 14.73
CA ILE A 207 0.99 -1.22 15.55
C ILE A 207 -0.26 -1.03 14.68
N ALA A 208 -0.13 -0.41 13.51
CA ALA A 208 -1.27 -0.16 12.62
C ALA A 208 -1.88 -1.48 12.08
N ALA A 209 -1.04 -2.44 11.68
CA ALA A 209 -1.49 -3.74 11.19
C ALA A 209 -2.22 -4.54 12.29
N VAL A 210 -1.63 -4.66 13.48
CA VAL A 210 -2.27 -5.34 14.61
C VAL A 210 -3.60 -4.66 14.97
N SER A 211 -3.64 -3.33 15.02
CA SER A 211 -4.85 -2.58 15.30
C SER A 211 -5.95 -2.85 14.26
N LEU A 212 -5.63 -2.92 12.96
CA LEU A 212 -6.60 -3.29 11.92
C LEU A 212 -7.09 -4.72 12.07
N PHE A 213 -6.22 -5.68 12.41
CA PHE A 213 -6.64 -7.05 12.69
C PHE A 213 -7.57 -7.13 13.91
N LEU A 214 -7.32 -6.38 14.97
CA LEU A 214 -8.20 -6.28 16.14
C LEU A 214 -9.55 -5.65 15.78
N LEU A 215 -9.56 -4.67 14.88
CA LEU A 215 -10.78 -4.01 14.39
C LEU A 215 -11.51 -4.82 13.31
N SER A 216 -11.02 -5.98 12.87
CA SER A 216 -11.60 -6.78 11.80
C SER A 216 -13.08 -7.11 12.01
N ASN A 217 -13.49 -7.41 13.24
CA ASN A 217 -14.90 -7.68 13.57
C ASN A 217 -15.78 -6.42 13.41
N ARG A 218 -15.25 -5.23 13.78
CA ARG A 218 -15.98 -3.97 13.58
C ARG A 218 -16.06 -3.62 12.09
N LEU A 219 -15.02 -3.92 11.31
CA LEU A 219 -15.04 -3.77 9.86
C LEU A 219 -16.05 -4.69 9.18
N ASN A 220 -16.25 -5.92 9.68
CA ASN A 220 -17.32 -6.80 9.20
C ASN A 220 -18.72 -6.17 9.36
N VAL A 221 -18.92 -5.42 10.45
CA VAL A 221 -20.18 -4.71 10.70
C VAL A 221 -20.29 -3.45 9.83
N ILE A 222 -19.20 -2.68 9.66
CA ILE A 222 -19.18 -1.51 8.77
C ILE A 222 -19.49 -1.89 7.33
N ALA A 223 -19.05 -3.07 6.86
CA ALA A 223 -19.31 -3.58 5.52
C ALA A 223 -20.81 -3.78 5.22
N LEU A 224 -21.66 -3.86 6.24
CA LEU A 224 -23.13 -3.96 6.10
C LEU A 224 -23.81 -2.61 5.81
N GLY A 225 -23.05 -1.52 5.82
CA GLY A 225 -23.55 -0.17 5.61
C GLY A 225 -23.81 0.59 6.91
N ARG A 226 -23.90 1.93 6.78
CA ARG A 226 -23.99 2.87 7.92
C ARG A 226 -25.20 2.62 8.81
N GLU A 227 -26.38 2.47 8.23
CA GLU A 227 -27.63 2.30 8.97
C GLU A 227 -27.62 0.99 9.77
N THR A 228 -27.28 -0.11 9.11
CA THR A 228 -27.19 -1.44 9.74
C THR A 228 -26.17 -1.46 10.87
N ALA A 229 -24.99 -0.87 10.64
CA ALA A 229 -23.92 -0.79 11.65
C ALA A 229 -24.37 0.00 12.88
N THR A 230 -25.09 1.11 12.68
CA THR A 230 -25.61 1.93 13.79
C THR A 230 -26.70 1.19 14.57
N ASN A 231 -27.60 0.52 13.89
CA ASN A 231 -28.65 -0.30 14.53
C ASN A 231 -28.07 -1.47 15.34
N LEU A 232 -26.91 -1.98 14.95
CA LEU A 232 -26.15 -2.99 15.70
C LEU A 232 -25.34 -2.40 16.87
N GLY A 233 -25.48 -1.10 17.17
CA GLY A 233 -24.82 -0.42 18.28
C GLY A 233 -23.37 0.00 18.00
N LEU A 234 -22.89 -0.07 16.74
CA LEU A 234 -21.55 0.39 16.39
C LEU A 234 -21.56 1.90 16.14
N ASN A 235 -20.67 2.63 16.80
CA ASN A 235 -20.41 4.01 16.42
C ASN A 235 -19.63 4.06 15.09
N HIS A 236 -20.40 4.08 13.98
CA HIS A 236 -19.88 4.04 12.61
C HIS A 236 -18.87 5.19 12.37
N LYS A 237 -19.18 6.43 12.81
CA LYS A 237 -18.31 7.60 12.61
C LYS A 237 -16.96 7.42 13.30
N GLN A 238 -16.97 7.09 14.58
CA GLN A 238 -15.75 6.92 15.37
C GLN A 238 -14.87 5.78 14.82
N THR A 239 -15.49 4.63 14.51
CA THR A 239 -14.76 3.48 13.99
C THR A 239 -14.16 3.78 12.62
N SER A 240 -14.90 4.47 11.75
CA SER A 240 -14.38 4.89 10.43
C SER A 240 -13.18 5.83 10.56
N ILE A 241 -13.22 6.82 11.47
CA ILE A 241 -12.09 7.73 11.70
C ILE A 241 -10.84 6.93 12.14
N ILE A 242 -10.99 6.05 13.12
CA ILE A 242 -9.87 5.24 13.62
C ILE A 242 -9.26 4.42 12.48
N VAL A 243 -10.09 3.76 11.68
CA VAL A 243 -9.63 2.97 10.53
C VAL A 243 -8.91 3.84 9.51
N LEU A 244 -9.46 5.02 9.17
CA LEU A 244 -8.85 5.94 8.22
C LEU A 244 -7.50 6.49 8.71
N VAL A 245 -7.34 6.72 10.02
CA VAL A 245 -6.04 7.09 10.61
C VAL A 245 -5.02 5.97 10.46
N LEU A 246 -5.40 4.72 10.74
CA LEU A 246 -4.53 3.56 10.57
C LEU A 246 -4.16 3.33 9.10
N VAL A 247 -5.11 3.51 8.19
CA VAL A 247 -4.89 3.47 6.74
C VAL A 247 -3.87 4.54 6.33
N SER A 248 -4.02 5.77 6.84
CA SER A 248 -3.11 6.87 6.55
C SER A 248 -1.68 6.58 7.00
N LEU A 249 -1.52 6.03 8.21
CA LEU A 249 -0.20 5.63 8.73
C LEU A 249 0.46 4.58 7.82
N LEU A 250 -0.30 3.57 7.39
CA LEU A 250 0.23 2.51 6.52
C LEU A 250 0.62 3.05 5.13
N ILE A 251 -0.25 3.83 4.50
CA ILE A 251 0.02 4.38 3.15
C ILE A 251 1.16 5.39 3.20
N ALA A 252 1.16 6.32 4.17
CA ALA A 252 2.23 7.30 4.32
C ALA A 252 3.58 6.60 4.56
N THR A 253 3.62 5.57 5.42
CA THR A 253 4.85 4.80 5.67
C THR A 253 5.33 4.08 4.41
N SER A 254 4.44 3.41 3.67
CA SER A 254 4.78 2.74 2.41
C SER A 254 5.31 3.73 1.38
N THR A 255 4.62 4.86 1.18
CA THR A 255 4.99 5.86 0.18
C THR A 255 6.29 6.58 0.55
N ALA A 256 6.51 6.93 1.81
CA ALA A 256 7.76 7.54 2.26
C ALA A 256 8.95 6.57 2.16
N LEU A 257 8.73 5.25 2.36
CA LEU A 257 9.77 4.24 2.34
C LEU A 257 10.23 3.90 0.92
N VAL A 258 9.30 3.63 0.01
CA VAL A 258 9.62 3.11 -1.33
C VAL A 258 9.18 4.03 -2.48
N GLY A 259 8.42 5.07 -2.21
CA GLY A 259 7.76 5.90 -3.21
C GLY A 259 6.33 5.45 -3.53
N PRO A 260 5.65 6.19 -4.41
CA PRO A 260 4.25 5.91 -4.79
C PRO A 260 4.11 4.56 -5.51
N MET A 261 3.02 3.84 -5.22
CA MET A 261 2.61 2.60 -5.90
C MET A 261 1.08 2.59 -6.04
N THR A 262 0.55 3.42 -6.96
CA THR A 262 -0.86 3.78 -7.08
C THR A 262 -1.80 2.59 -7.21
N PHE A 263 -1.51 1.69 -8.14
CA PHE A 263 -2.40 0.57 -8.47
C PHE A 263 -2.09 -0.71 -7.71
N LEU A 264 -0.99 -0.79 -6.98
CA LEU A 264 -0.62 -1.99 -6.23
C LEU A 264 -1.69 -2.38 -5.21
N GLY A 265 -2.16 -1.43 -4.40
CA GLY A 265 -3.21 -1.67 -3.42
C GLY A 265 -4.51 -2.15 -4.07
N PHE A 266 -4.91 -1.53 -5.20
CA PHE A 266 -6.09 -1.95 -5.96
C PHE A 266 -5.96 -3.39 -6.47
N LEU A 267 -4.83 -3.73 -7.07
CA LEU A 267 -4.58 -5.06 -7.61
C LEU A 267 -4.65 -6.12 -6.49
N ILE A 268 -3.97 -5.87 -5.37
CA ILE A 268 -3.97 -6.76 -4.20
C ILE A 268 -5.38 -6.93 -3.65
N ALA A 269 -6.12 -5.85 -3.43
CA ALA A 269 -7.47 -5.90 -2.88
C ALA A 269 -8.44 -6.64 -3.81
N THR A 270 -8.38 -6.35 -5.12
CA THR A 270 -9.22 -7.01 -6.13
C THR A 270 -8.98 -8.51 -6.17
N LEU A 271 -7.73 -8.94 -6.19
CA LEU A 271 -7.37 -10.35 -6.15
C LEU A 271 -7.80 -11.00 -4.82
N SER A 272 -7.67 -10.27 -3.70
CA SER A 272 -8.08 -10.77 -2.38
C SER A 272 -9.57 -11.06 -2.31
N TYR A 273 -10.39 -10.19 -2.88
CA TYR A 273 -11.85 -10.43 -2.97
C TYR A 273 -12.21 -11.58 -3.90
N GLN A 274 -11.46 -11.79 -4.98
CA GLN A 274 -11.69 -12.91 -5.91
C GLN A 274 -11.26 -14.25 -5.31
N PHE A 275 -10.18 -14.27 -4.55
CA PHE A 275 -9.62 -15.51 -3.97
C PHE A 275 -10.23 -15.86 -2.61
N SER A 276 -10.93 -14.92 -1.97
CA SER A 276 -11.56 -15.14 -0.67
C SER A 276 -13.08 -15.29 -0.81
N PRO A 277 -13.64 -16.51 -0.72
CA PRO A 277 -15.09 -16.74 -0.72
C PRO A 277 -15.71 -16.43 0.66
N THR A 278 -15.28 -15.32 1.28
CA THR A 278 -15.75 -14.85 2.59
C THR A 278 -15.63 -13.34 2.67
N SER A 279 -16.56 -12.72 3.40
CA SER A 279 -16.53 -11.29 3.71
C SER A 279 -15.84 -10.97 5.04
N ASN A 280 -15.31 -11.98 5.73
CA ASN A 280 -14.64 -11.78 7.02
C ASN A 280 -13.27 -11.17 6.84
N HIS A 281 -13.08 -9.96 7.40
CA HIS A 281 -11.84 -9.17 7.25
C HIS A 281 -10.59 -9.88 7.77
N LYS A 282 -10.68 -10.78 8.75
CA LYS A 282 -9.51 -11.56 9.19
C LYS A 282 -8.90 -12.36 8.05
N TYR A 283 -9.75 -13.02 7.27
CA TYR A 283 -9.30 -13.83 6.12
C TYR A 283 -8.94 -12.96 4.92
N LEU A 284 -9.68 -11.85 4.70
CA LEU A 284 -9.37 -10.90 3.64
C LEU A 284 -8.01 -10.22 3.87
N PHE A 285 -7.71 -9.79 5.08
CA PHE A 285 -6.43 -9.19 5.45
C PHE A 285 -5.27 -10.18 5.28
N ALA A 286 -5.42 -11.42 5.78
CA ALA A 286 -4.39 -12.44 5.59
C ALA A 286 -4.12 -12.70 4.10
N MET A 287 -5.17 -12.85 3.29
CA MET A 287 -5.06 -13.06 1.85
C MET A 287 -4.42 -11.85 1.15
N SER A 288 -4.78 -10.61 1.53
CA SER A 288 -4.22 -9.41 0.91
C SER A 288 -2.72 -9.27 1.18
N VAL A 289 -2.26 -9.59 2.38
CA VAL A 289 -0.82 -9.60 2.70
C VAL A 289 -0.09 -10.68 1.91
N ALA A 290 -0.64 -11.89 1.84
CA ALA A 290 -0.04 -12.99 1.07
C ALA A 290 0.05 -12.66 -0.43
N LEU A 291 -1.02 -12.10 -1.01
CA LEU A 291 -1.04 -11.66 -2.40
C LEU A 291 -0.07 -10.49 -2.66
N GLY A 292 0.00 -9.53 -1.74
CA GLY A 292 0.95 -8.43 -1.82
C GLY A 292 2.39 -8.94 -1.85
N LEU A 293 2.73 -9.88 -0.97
CA LEU A 293 4.04 -10.53 -0.96
C LEU A 293 4.30 -11.26 -2.28
N ALA A 294 3.33 -12.04 -2.77
CA ALA A 294 3.49 -12.81 -4.00
C ALA A 294 3.66 -11.90 -5.22
N VAL A 295 2.81 -10.87 -5.38
CA VAL A 295 2.87 -9.95 -6.52
C VAL A 295 4.18 -9.17 -6.52
N LEU A 296 4.57 -8.57 -5.40
CA LEU A 296 5.81 -7.79 -5.31
C LEU A 296 7.04 -8.67 -5.50
N SER A 297 7.15 -9.80 -4.79
CA SER A 297 8.32 -10.67 -4.90
C SER A 297 8.45 -11.27 -6.30
N ALA A 298 7.34 -11.66 -6.92
CA ALA A 298 7.35 -12.17 -8.30
C ALA A 298 7.76 -11.08 -9.30
N SER A 299 7.22 -9.86 -9.19
CA SER A 299 7.56 -8.75 -10.06
C SER A 299 9.05 -8.38 -9.97
N TYR A 300 9.59 -8.30 -8.75
CA TYR A 300 11.02 -8.04 -8.54
C TYR A 300 11.90 -9.21 -9.00
N PHE A 301 11.47 -10.45 -8.78
CA PHE A 301 12.19 -11.62 -9.26
C PHE A 301 12.27 -11.64 -10.79
N LEU A 302 11.15 -11.46 -11.48
CA LEU A 302 11.09 -11.41 -12.95
C LEU A 302 11.96 -10.28 -13.50
N MET A 303 11.84 -9.08 -12.93
CA MET A 303 12.60 -7.91 -13.38
C MET A 303 14.11 -8.13 -13.25
N ASN A 304 14.57 -8.60 -12.09
CA ASN A 304 16.00 -8.72 -11.81
C ASN A 304 16.66 -9.95 -12.49
N HIS A 305 15.92 -11.04 -12.65
CA HIS A 305 16.52 -12.32 -13.02
C HIS A 305 16.11 -12.82 -14.41
N VAL A 306 14.92 -12.44 -14.90
CA VAL A 306 14.46 -12.81 -16.24
C VAL A 306 14.76 -11.71 -17.24
N PHE A 307 14.36 -10.47 -16.93
CA PHE A 307 14.58 -9.35 -17.83
C PHE A 307 15.95 -8.70 -17.68
N ASN A 308 16.74 -9.06 -16.64
CA ASN A 308 18.03 -8.44 -16.30
C ASN A 308 17.96 -6.90 -16.29
N ALA A 309 16.79 -6.35 -16.04
CA ALA A 309 16.54 -4.93 -16.09
C ALA A 309 16.65 -4.34 -14.69
N GLN A 310 17.50 -3.34 -14.53
CA GLN A 310 17.51 -2.48 -13.34
C GLN A 310 16.41 -1.42 -13.46
N GLY A 311 15.19 -1.88 -13.81
CA GLY A 311 14.08 -1.00 -14.09
C GLY A 311 13.20 -0.75 -12.86
N VAL A 312 12.24 0.12 -13.05
CA VAL A 312 11.26 0.50 -12.03
C VAL A 312 10.11 -0.49 -12.07
N VAL A 313 10.10 -1.42 -11.13
CA VAL A 313 9.07 -2.48 -11.01
C VAL A 313 7.67 -1.88 -10.87
N SER A 314 7.54 -0.68 -10.26
CA SER A 314 6.26 0.00 -10.12
C SER A 314 5.57 0.26 -11.47
N ILE A 315 6.32 0.55 -12.53
CA ILE A 315 5.75 0.78 -13.88
C ILE A 315 5.00 -0.48 -14.37
N ILE A 316 5.58 -1.66 -14.18
CA ILE A 316 4.92 -2.92 -14.56
C ILE A 316 3.68 -3.16 -13.70
N ILE A 317 3.79 -2.94 -12.41
CA ILE A 317 2.67 -3.10 -11.47
C ILE A 317 1.56 -2.10 -11.79
N GLU A 318 1.90 -0.86 -12.11
CA GLU A 318 0.96 0.17 -12.50
C GLU A 318 0.27 -0.15 -13.82
N PHE A 319 1.00 -0.65 -14.81
CA PHE A 319 0.44 -1.07 -16.08
C PHE A 319 -0.54 -2.25 -15.91
N VAL A 320 -0.12 -3.30 -15.23
CA VAL A 320 -0.97 -4.49 -14.97
C VAL A 320 -2.15 -4.11 -14.07
N GLY A 321 -1.91 -3.32 -13.02
CA GLY A 321 -2.95 -2.85 -12.12
C GLY A 321 -3.95 -1.92 -12.79
N GLY A 322 -3.48 -1.01 -13.66
CA GLY A 322 -4.31 -0.13 -14.45
C GLY A 322 -5.20 -0.89 -15.44
N LEU A 323 -4.64 -1.90 -16.13
CA LEU A 323 -5.44 -2.79 -16.98
C LEU A 323 -6.50 -3.56 -16.19
N ALA A 324 -6.13 -4.11 -15.04
CA ALA A 324 -7.07 -4.81 -14.16
C ALA A 324 -8.19 -3.87 -13.67
N PHE A 325 -7.85 -2.60 -13.38
CA PHE A 325 -8.81 -1.56 -13.02
C PHE A 325 -9.81 -1.28 -14.14
N ILE A 326 -9.34 -1.06 -15.37
CA ILE A 326 -10.18 -0.83 -16.54
C ILE A 326 -11.13 -2.02 -16.78
N VAL A 327 -10.59 -3.25 -16.78
CA VAL A 327 -11.40 -4.47 -16.93
C VAL A 327 -12.47 -4.60 -15.85
N THR A 328 -12.13 -4.24 -14.60
CA THR A 328 -13.07 -4.30 -13.47
C THR A 328 -14.21 -3.30 -13.64
N ILE A 329 -13.90 -2.07 -14.09
CA ILE A 329 -14.93 -1.04 -14.34
C ILE A 329 -15.84 -1.47 -15.51
N LEU A 330 -15.27 -1.94 -16.62
CA LEU A 330 -16.04 -2.37 -17.77
C LEU A 330 -16.97 -3.55 -17.49
N LYS A 331 -16.54 -4.48 -16.61
CA LYS A 331 -17.38 -5.60 -16.17
C LYS A 331 -18.51 -5.17 -15.21
N LYS A 332 -18.25 -4.20 -14.33
CA LYS A 332 -19.27 -3.69 -13.39
C LYS A 332 -20.21 -2.67 -14.03
N GLY A 333 -19.78 -1.96 -15.06
CA GLY A 333 -20.64 -1.04 -15.80
C GLY A 333 -21.67 -1.72 -16.71
N ARG A 334 -21.71 -3.06 -16.70
CA ARG A 334 -22.74 -3.87 -17.38
C ARG A 334 -23.80 -4.44 -16.42
N LEU A 335 -23.80 -4.01 -15.17
CA LEU A 335 -24.84 -4.23 -14.18
C LEU A 335 -25.61 -2.94 -13.97
#